data_a72ddfe159d311ef5ded91f01fc3502a
#
_entry.id   a72ddfe159d311ef5ded91f01fc3502a
#
_cell.length_a   1.000
_cell.length_b   1.000
_cell.length_c   1.000
_cell.angle_alpha   90.00
_cell.angle_beta   90.00
_cell.angle_gamma   90.00
#
_symmetry.space_group_name_H-M   'P 1'
#
loop_
_entity.id
_entity.type
_entity.pdbx_description
1 polymer ?
#
loop_
_entity_poly.entity_id
_entity_poly.type
_entity_poly.pdbx_seq_one_letter_code
_entity_poly.pdbx_strand_id
1 'polypeptide(L)'
;MTLLRKLALTFSAAIIGFSTNVASAADVTPLYNDKGNIIAKISRIAGNGMYGEQEGVASASSFRQPTGLAVGAKDDLFISDTGNHKISIFSSENISTYVGPSSSLLRDSGGQPLGALLNGNKGTALFQAPSALAYSTDKNLYIADSGNNAIRKVSSTGEVVTIAGNGRIGDSDGKGTAALFNHPQGIAVTKSGIVYVADTLNHVIRKIMPDGTTSTITAASDRVVENHPGFVVAAGDYKDGPIHMALFNEPTGLALDNSENLFVSDSGNQRIRYIDFSRNQVITVAGESKVERVSIYSKDALYAPGNYKDGASQSAAFHFPRGITLDKSGGLLIADSLNNVIRYLKNGIVTTVAGSPTGEAGAKNGLEKLALFNTPQDVAIASDGTIYVADMGNNIIRKIDPYALPANIIGNKSVIKVVLENRQLKFDTSPEMNTGRVMVPVRQIAEALGFEISFSSDGTTINLEKDNRSTQLFLGSKNIKIKDLNGTEKTKEVDTAPYVKKSRTYVSLRFIAEELGIDVQWVPTSRTAILRNSIGVEL
;
A
#
# COMPACT_ATOMS: atom_id res chain seq x y z
N MET A 1 -47.95 7.97 24.24
CA MET A 1 -46.91 8.02 25.31
C MET A 1 -46.22 6.66 25.34
N THR A 2 -45.13 6.50 24.67
CA THR A 2 -44.18 5.39 24.89
C THR A 2 -42.80 5.81 24.36
N LEU A 3 -41.84 5.81 25.27
CA LEU A 3 -40.47 6.29 25.13
C LEU A 3 -39.66 5.40 24.17
N LEU A 4 -39.13 5.95 23.06
CA LEU A 4 -38.05 5.34 22.29
C LEU A 4 -36.72 5.63 22.98
N ARG A 5 -36.08 4.60 23.55
CA ARG A 5 -34.71 4.66 24.03
C ARG A 5 -33.76 4.50 22.82
N LYS A 6 -32.98 5.55 22.57
CA LYS A 6 -31.80 5.50 21.70
C LYS A 6 -30.69 4.76 22.46
N LEU A 7 -30.25 3.62 21.94
CA LEU A 7 -29.02 2.94 22.39
C LEU A 7 -27.86 3.49 21.59
N ALA A 8 -27.04 4.31 22.21
CA ALA A 8 -25.73 4.69 21.68
C ALA A 8 -24.73 3.61 22.09
N LEU A 9 -24.22 2.85 21.10
CA LEU A 9 -23.10 1.93 21.32
C LEU A 9 -21.79 2.73 21.32
N THR A 10 -21.24 2.92 22.49
CA THR A 10 -19.85 3.39 22.66
C THR A 10 -18.92 2.18 22.54
N PHE A 11 -18.02 2.23 21.55
CA PHE A 11 -16.93 1.27 21.41
C PHE A 11 -15.85 1.58 22.47
N SER A 12 -15.76 0.77 23.51
CA SER A 12 -14.60 0.74 24.41
C SER A 12 -13.56 -0.23 23.84
N ALA A 13 -12.42 0.30 23.43
CA ALA A 13 -11.25 -0.50 23.08
C ALA A 13 -10.63 -1.07 24.36
N ALA A 14 -10.75 -2.37 24.57
CA ALA A 14 -10.00 -3.08 25.61
C ALA A 14 -8.57 -3.35 25.09
N ILE A 15 -7.58 -2.67 25.68
CA ILE A 15 -6.15 -2.95 25.48
C ILE A 15 -5.80 -4.13 26.36
N ILE A 16 -5.55 -5.30 25.75
CA ILE A 16 -4.91 -6.43 26.43
C ILE A 16 -3.43 -6.40 26.08
N GLY A 17 -2.61 -5.99 27.04
CA GLY A 17 -1.16 -6.07 26.95
C GLY A 17 -0.68 -7.50 27.21
N PHE A 18 0.04 -8.10 26.27
CA PHE A 18 0.90 -9.25 26.51
C PHE A 18 2.34 -8.87 26.22
N SER A 19 3.17 -8.90 27.27
CA SER A 19 4.61 -8.79 27.16
C SER A 19 5.22 -10.18 26.95
N THR A 20 5.84 -10.42 25.80
CA THR A 20 6.86 -11.47 25.66
C THR A 20 8.06 -10.87 24.96
N ASN A 21 9.13 -10.72 25.71
CA ASN A 21 10.45 -10.36 25.20
C ASN A 21 11.01 -11.51 24.36
N VAL A 22 11.00 -11.32 23.04
CA VAL A 22 11.93 -12.00 22.14
C VAL A 22 12.66 -10.87 21.41
N ALA A 23 13.96 -10.76 21.61
CA ALA A 23 14.78 -9.82 20.88
C ALA A 23 14.80 -10.25 19.41
N SER A 24 14.00 -9.62 18.58
CA SER A 24 14.05 -9.69 17.13
C SER A 24 14.58 -8.36 16.58
N ALA A 25 15.11 -8.37 15.36
CA ALA A 25 15.55 -7.20 14.63
C ALA A 25 14.62 -6.01 14.91
N ALA A 26 15.21 -4.84 15.18
CA ALA A 26 14.48 -3.66 15.64
C ALA A 26 13.20 -3.47 14.83
N ASP A 27 12.05 -3.63 15.48
CA ASP A 27 10.74 -3.36 14.86
C ASP A 27 10.76 -1.90 14.41
N VAL A 28 10.89 -1.69 13.11
CA VAL A 28 10.80 -0.35 12.52
C VAL A 28 9.32 0.05 12.59
N THR A 29 8.97 0.68 13.71
CA THR A 29 7.65 1.29 13.82
C THR A 29 7.60 2.47 12.86
N PRO A 30 6.71 2.48 11.85
CA PRO A 30 6.60 3.59 10.92
C PRO A 30 6.46 4.93 11.67
N LEU A 31 7.21 5.94 11.23
CA LEU A 31 7.04 7.29 11.75
C LEU A 31 5.85 7.96 11.08
N TYR A 32 5.04 8.60 11.90
CA TYR A 32 3.89 9.38 11.47
C TYR A 32 4.21 10.85 11.62
N ASN A 33 3.87 11.65 10.61
CA ASN A 33 3.93 13.09 10.70
C ASN A 33 2.78 13.65 11.58
N ASP A 34 2.73 14.99 11.73
CA ASP A 34 1.71 15.70 12.49
C ASP A 34 0.27 15.52 11.94
N LYS A 35 0.12 15.01 10.72
CA LYS A 35 -1.16 14.68 10.08
C LYS A 35 -1.53 13.20 10.17
N GLY A 36 -0.70 12.38 10.84
CA GLY A 36 -0.90 10.94 10.98
C GLY A 36 -0.55 10.13 9.73
N ASN A 37 0.16 10.71 8.75
CA ASN A 37 0.61 10.00 7.56
C ASN A 37 1.96 9.32 7.82
N ILE A 38 2.15 8.13 7.26
CA ILE A 38 3.44 7.42 7.25
C ILE A 38 4.46 8.25 6.45
N ILE A 39 5.67 8.39 7.00
CA ILE A 39 6.80 9.01 6.32
C ILE A 39 7.58 7.89 5.64
N ALA A 40 7.73 7.92 4.32
CA ALA A 40 8.35 6.84 3.54
C ALA A 40 9.06 7.36 2.28
N LYS A 41 9.84 6.50 1.65
CA LYS A 41 10.41 6.69 0.32
C LYS A 41 10.02 5.52 -0.57
N ILE A 42 9.68 5.81 -1.81
CA ILE A 42 9.25 4.81 -2.79
C ILE A 42 10.33 4.65 -3.86
N SER A 43 10.71 3.40 -4.09
CA SER A 43 11.68 3.02 -5.11
C SER A 43 11.23 1.78 -5.90
N ARG A 44 11.78 1.61 -7.09
CA ARG A 44 11.67 0.37 -7.86
C ARG A 44 12.74 -0.60 -7.36
N ILE A 45 12.38 -1.86 -7.12
CA ILE A 45 13.33 -2.90 -6.70
C ILE A 45 13.55 -3.97 -7.78
N ALA A 46 12.53 -4.23 -8.61
CA ALA A 46 12.64 -5.22 -9.68
C ALA A 46 11.80 -4.83 -10.89
N GLY A 47 12.19 -5.35 -12.04
CA GLY A 47 11.56 -5.05 -13.33
C GLY A 47 12.14 -3.79 -13.97
N ASN A 48 12.39 -3.83 -15.26
CA ASN A 48 12.87 -2.69 -16.06
C ASN A 48 11.73 -1.87 -16.70
N GLY A 49 10.47 -2.29 -16.46
CA GLY A 49 9.27 -1.68 -17.03
C GLY A 49 8.84 -2.27 -18.38
N MET A 50 9.68 -3.07 -19.01
CA MET A 50 9.34 -3.75 -20.26
C MET A 50 8.44 -4.97 -19.99
N TYR A 51 7.50 -5.20 -20.88
CA TYR A 51 6.64 -6.38 -20.89
C TYR A 51 7.46 -7.58 -21.38
N GLY A 52 7.90 -8.47 -20.47
CA GLY A 52 8.86 -9.55 -20.79
C GLY A 52 8.97 -10.62 -19.72
N GLU A 53 9.96 -11.51 -19.87
CA GLU A 53 10.21 -12.65 -18.97
C GLU A 53 11.69 -12.80 -18.57
N GLN A 54 12.47 -11.73 -18.67
CA GLN A 54 13.90 -11.77 -18.37
C GLN A 54 14.16 -11.95 -16.88
N GLU A 55 14.97 -12.92 -16.54
CA GLU A 55 15.46 -13.21 -15.18
C GLU A 55 16.87 -12.60 -14.96
N GLY A 56 17.39 -12.73 -13.74
CA GLY A 56 18.72 -12.27 -13.32
C GLY A 56 18.65 -11.04 -12.43
N VAL A 57 19.57 -10.09 -12.60
CA VAL A 57 19.64 -8.87 -11.77
C VAL A 57 18.28 -8.16 -11.77
N ALA A 58 17.76 -7.90 -10.59
CA ALA A 58 16.38 -7.44 -10.42
C ALA A 58 16.07 -6.15 -11.18
N SER A 59 17.00 -5.18 -11.23
CA SER A 59 16.80 -3.92 -11.97
C SER A 59 16.75 -4.08 -13.49
N ALA A 60 17.33 -5.18 -14.02
CA ALA A 60 17.34 -5.52 -15.45
C ALA A 60 16.28 -6.55 -15.83
N SER A 61 15.64 -7.21 -14.85
CA SER A 61 14.59 -8.19 -15.07
C SER A 61 13.34 -7.59 -15.73
N SER A 62 12.45 -8.43 -16.24
CA SER A 62 11.17 -7.97 -16.76
C SER A 62 10.04 -8.91 -16.34
N PHE A 63 8.83 -8.35 -16.22
CA PHE A 63 7.61 -9.07 -15.87
C PHE A 63 6.53 -8.84 -16.92
N ARG A 64 5.49 -9.67 -16.85
CA ARG A 64 4.24 -9.47 -17.59
C ARG A 64 3.08 -9.34 -16.62
N GLN A 65 2.68 -8.10 -16.34
CA GLN A 65 1.55 -7.80 -15.46
C GLN A 65 1.63 -8.53 -14.11
N PRO A 66 2.64 -8.28 -13.28
CA PRO A 66 2.75 -8.91 -11.95
C PRO A 66 1.58 -8.47 -11.08
N THR A 67 0.89 -9.45 -10.43
CA THR A 67 -0.32 -9.16 -9.65
C THR A 67 -0.20 -9.52 -8.18
N GLY A 68 0.13 -10.75 -7.82
CA GLY A 68 0.14 -11.22 -6.44
C GLY A 68 1.52 -11.23 -5.81
N LEU A 69 1.57 -10.94 -4.51
CA LEU A 69 2.78 -10.91 -3.70
C LEU A 69 2.61 -11.73 -2.43
N ALA A 70 3.66 -12.47 -2.03
CA ALA A 70 3.74 -13.05 -0.70
C ALA A 70 5.17 -13.02 -0.18
N VAL A 71 5.35 -12.67 1.11
CA VAL A 71 6.67 -12.67 1.75
C VAL A 71 6.92 -14.02 2.42
N GLY A 72 8.05 -14.64 2.12
CA GLY A 72 8.50 -15.91 2.68
C GLY A 72 9.20 -15.75 4.04
N ALA A 73 9.60 -16.88 4.63
CA ALA A 73 10.18 -16.92 5.97
C ALA A 73 11.55 -16.20 6.10
N LYS A 74 12.23 -15.95 5.00
CA LYS A 74 13.52 -15.23 4.96
C LYS A 74 13.42 -13.85 4.31
N ASP A 75 12.20 -13.29 4.27
CA ASP A 75 11.85 -12.07 3.55
C ASP A 75 12.08 -12.17 2.01
N ASP A 76 12.25 -13.39 1.47
CA ASP A 76 12.15 -13.59 0.03
C ASP A 76 10.74 -13.21 -0.46
N LEU A 77 10.64 -12.51 -1.58
CA LEU A 77 9.36 -12.07 -2.11
C LEU A 77 8.94 -12.98 -3.27
N PHE A 78 7.84 -13.70 -3.10
CA PHE A 78 7.16 -14.43 -4.17
C PHE A 78 6.28 -13.48 -4.96
N ILE A 79 6.29 -13.61 -6.29
CA ILE A 79 5.63 -12.71 -7.22
C ILE A 79 4.85 -13.55 -8.24
N SER A 80 3.55 -13.36 -8.34
CA SER A 80 2.78 -13.87 -9.47
C SER A 80 3.13 -13.08 -10.72
N ASP A 81 3.95 -13.64 -11.58
CA ASP A 81 4.26 -13.09 -12.91
C ASP A 81 3.16 -13.55 -13.88
N THR A 82 2.00 -12.94 -13.73
CA THR A 82 0.70 -13.43 -14.19
C THR A 82 0.65 -13.67 -15.69
N GLY A 83 1.13 -12.73 -16.48
CA GLY A 83 1.17 -12.87 -17.94
C GLY A 83 2.28 -13.79 -18.45
N ASN A 84 3.23 -14.19 -17.59
CA ASN A 84 4.21 -15.25 -17.88
C ASN A 84 3.79 -16.62 -17.32
N HIS A 85 2.62 -16.69 -16.68
CA HIS A 85 2.02 -17.92 -16.15
C HIS A 85 2.92 -18.70 -15.19
N LYS A 86 3.70 -17.98 -14.37
CA LYS A 86 4.66 -18.56 -13.41
C LYS A 86 4.70 -17.74 -12.11
N ILE A 87 5.34 -18.33 -11.11
CA ILE A 87 5.69 -17.62 -9.88
C ILE A 87 7.18 -17.33 -9.88
N SER A 88 7.54 -16.06 -9.83
CA SER A 88 8.91 -15.59 -9.67
C SER A 88 9.25 -15.37 -8.21
N ILE A 89 10.55 -15.32 -7.89
CA ILE A 89 11.06 -14.99 -6.57
C ILE A 89 12.10 -13.88 -6.68
N PHE A 90 11.96 -12.86 -5.84
CA PHE A 90 13.00 -11.86 -5.60
C PHE A 90 13.76 -12.24 -4.35
N SER A 91 15.05 -12.49 -4.48
CA SER A 91 15.96 -12.82 -3.40
C SER A 91 17.37 -12.34 -3.73
N SER A 92 18.05 -11.71 -2.77
CA SER A 92 19.43 -11.22 -2.94
C SER A 92 19.62 -10.37 -4.21
N GLU A 93 18.68 -9.45 -4.45
CA GLU A 93 18.67 -8.53 -5.60
C GLU A 93 18.60 -9.21 -6.99
N ASN A 94 18.13 -10.44 -7.04
CA ASN A 94 17.91 -11.19 -8.26
C ASN A 94 16.46 -11.65 -8.38
N ILE A 95 16.00 -11.80 -9.62
CA ILE A 95 14.75 -12.45 -9.99
C ILE A 95 15.05 -13.78 -10.64
N SER A 96 14.38 -14.82 -10.19
CA SER A 96 14.40 -16.14 -10.80
C SER A 96 13.00 -16.77 -10.75
N THR A 97 12.77 -17.80 -11.54
CA THR A 97 11.55 -18.61 -11.44
C THR A 97 11.56 -19.43 -10.15
N TYR A 98 10.54 -19.26 -9.30
CA TYR A 98 10.33 -20.10 -8.13
C TYR A 98 9.58 -21.38 -8.47
N VAL A 99 8.50 -21.27 -9.25
CA VAL A 99 7.72 -22.41 -9.73
C VAL A 99 7.08 -22.12 -11.10
N GLY A 100 7.11 -23.09 -11.94
CA GLY A 100 6.84 -23.00 -13.38
C GLY A 100 8.13 -23.21 -14.18
N PRO A 101 8.06 -23.32 -15.49
CA PRO A 101 9.25 -23.40 -16.34
C PRO A 101 9.97 -22.03 -16.35
N SER A 102 11.31 -22.06 -16.38
CA SER A 102 12.14 -20.83 -16.45
C SER A 102 11.92 -20.03 -17.74
N SER A 103 11.55 -20.74 -18.82
CA SER A 103 11.04 -20.13 -20.06
C SER A 103 9.71 -20.74 -20.42
N SER A 104 8.81 -19.96 -20.98
CA SER A 104 7.46 -20.45 -21.36
C SER A 104 7.55 -21.57 -22.37
N LEU A 105 7.05 -22.77 -22.00
CA LEU A 105 7.06 -23.98 -22.83
C LEU A 105 6.01 -23.91 -23.94
N LEU A 106 4.90 -23.24 -23.67
CA LEU A 106 3.79 -23.10 -24.60
C LEU A 106 3.70 -21.63 -25.03
N ARG A 107 3.58 -21.40 -26.33
CA ARG A 107 3.41 -20.06 -26.91
C ARG A 107 2.34 -20.09 -28.00
N ASP A 108 1.61 -19.00 -28.12
CA ASP A 108 0.70 -18.79 -29.24
C ASP A 108 1.44 -18.44 -30.54
N SER A 109 0.71 -18.25 -31.62
CA SER A 109 1.28 -17.86 -32.93
C SER A 109 1.99 -16.51 -32.93
N GLY A 110 1.70 -15.65 -31.96
CA GLY A 110 2.36 -14.35 -31.73
C GLY A 110 3.56 -14.44 -30.79
N GLY A 111 3.92 -15.65 -30.33
CA GLY A 111 5.03 -15.88 -29.40
C GLY A 111 4.72 -15.53 -27.95
N GLN A 112 3.45 -15.26 -27.59
CA GLN A 112 3.05 -14.98 -26.20
C GLN A 112 2.98 -16.28 -25.38
N PRO A 113 3.40 -16.25 -24.10
CA PRO A 113 3.24 -17.40 -23.21
C PRO A 113 1.80 -17.88 -23.14
N LEU A 114 1.61 -19.17 -23.12
CA LEU A 114 0.34 -19.83 -22.84
C LEU A 114 0.45 -20.63 -21.54
N GLY A 115 -0.58 -20.54 -20.70
CA GLY A 115 -0.68 -21.32 -19.47
C GLY A 115 -1.40 -22.65 -19.65
N ALA A 116 -1.33 -23.50 -18.64
CA ALA A 116 -2.06 -24.75 -18.55
C ALA A 116 -2.25 -25.18 -17.08
N LEU A 117 -3.14 -26.14 -16.85
CA LEU A 117 -3.32 -26.78 -15.54
C LEU A 117 -2.53 -28.09 -15.50
N LEU A 118 -1.34 -28.09 -14.91
CA LEU A 118 -0.51 -29.28 -14.74
C LEU A 118 0.11 -29.33 -13.35
N ASN A 119 -0.10 -30.43 -12.63
CA ASN A 119 0.61 -30.74 -11.39
C ASN A 119 2.01 -31.28 -11.69
N GLY A 120 2.91 -31.24 -10.71
CA GLY A 120 4.27 -31.74 -10.87
C GLY A 120 5.22 -31.20 -9.82
N ASN A 121 6.50 -31.08 -10.16
CA ASN A 121 7.48 -30.38 -9.33
C ASN A 121 7.62 -28.91 -9.77
N LYS A 122 8.43 -28.13 -9.03
CA LYS A 122 8.66 -26.70 -9.29
C LYS A 122 9.01 -26.37 -10.74
N GLY A 123 9.76 -27.22 -11.44
CA GLY A 123 10.21 -26.96 -12.82
C GLY A 123 9.25 -27.45 -13.91
N THR A 124 8.25 -28.26 -13.56
CA THR A 124 7.37 -28.92 -14.54
C THR A 124 5.89 -28.57 -14.39
N ALA A 125 5.49 -28.06 -13.23
CA ALA A 125 4.12 -27.61 -13.02
C ALA A 125 3.80 -26.40 -13.91
N LEU A 126 2.56 -26.34 -14.42
CA LEU A 126 2.08 -25.23 -15.23
C LEU A 126 0.90 -24.53 -14.53
N PHE A 127 0.78 -23.25 -14.80
CA PHE A 127 -0.26 -22.35 -14.30
C PHE A 127 -0.89 -21.58 -15.47
N GLN A 128 -2.02 -20.93 -15.23
CA GLN A 128 -2.60 -19.97 -16.16
C GLN A 128 -3.05 -18.73 -15.42
N ALA A 129 -2.42 -17.58 -15.71
CA ALA A 129 -2.69 -16.31 -15.09
C ALA A 129 -2.82 -16.42 -13.55
N PRO A 130 -1.78 -16.95 -12.84
CA PRO A 130 -1.80 -16.99 -11.37
C PRO A 130 -1.93 -15.56 -10.82
N SER A 131 -2.77 -15.38 -9.80
CA SER A 131 -3.04 -14.08 -9.19
C SER A 131 -2.52 -14.02 -7.74
N ALA A 132 -3.39 -14.09 -6.73
CA ALA A 132 -2.97 -13.96 -5.34
C ALA A 132 -2.14 -15.16 -4.84
N LEU A 133 -1.27 -14.84 -3.89
CA LEU A 133 -0.37 -15.77 -3.21
C LEU A 133 -0.59 -15.69 -1.69
N ALA A 134 -0.50 -16.83 -1.01
CA ALA A 134 -0.45 -16.87 0.45
C ALA A 134 0.65 -17.85 0.91
N TYR A 135 1.61 -17.34 1.67
CA TYR A 135 2.68 -18.15 2.25
C TYR A 135 2.32 -18.53 3.68
N SER A 136 2.27 -19.83 3.96
CA SER A 136 1.83 -20.36 5.26
C SER A 136 3.00 -20.60 6.22
N THR A 137 2.68 -20.72 7.50
CA THR A 137 3.66 -20.99 8.57
C THR A 137 4.37 -22.33 8.43
N ASP A 138 3.77 -23.30 7.76
CA ASP A 138 4.35 -24.62 7.41
C ASP A 138 5.15 -24.58 6.09
N LYS A 139 5.46 -23.36 5.60
CA LYS A 139 6.31 -23.08 4.43
C LYS A 139 5.73 -23.60 3.11
N ASN A 140 4.43 -23.74 3.00
CA ASN A 140 3.75 -23.99 1.74
C ASN A 140 3.33 -22.65 1.11
N LEU A 141 3.36 -22.58 -0.22
CA LEU A 141 2.81 -21.45 -0.98
C LEU A 141 1.49 -21.89 -1.61
N TYR A 142 0.43 -21.17 -1.28
CA TYR A 142 -0.89 -21.34 -1.88
C TYR A 142 -1.08 -20.28 -2.97
N ILE A 143 -1.68 -20.69 -4.09
CA ILE A 143 -1.79 -19.89 -5.32
C ILE A 143 -3.22 -19.94 -5.83
N ALA A 144 -3.82 -18.79 -6.05
CA ALA A 144 -5.03 -18.66 -6.85
C ALA A 144 -4.62 -18.73 -8.33
N ASP A 145 -4.79 -19.87 -8.97
CA ASP A 145 -4.49 -20.12 -10.38
C ASP A 145 -5.71 -19.71 -11.23
N SER A 146 -5.90 -18.39 -11.32
CA SER A 146 -7.15 -17.75 -11.74
C SER A 146 -7.62 -18.16 -13.11
N GLY A 147 -6.71 -18.21 -14.10
CA GLY A 147 -7.06 -18.61 -15.46
C GLY A 147 -7.39 -20.10 -15.58
N ASN A 148 -6.92 -20.91 -14.61
CA ASN A 148 -7.27 -22.32 -14.50
C ASN A 148 -8.46 -22.59 -13.57
N ASN A 149 -9.11 -21.57 -13.01
CA ASN A 149 -10.22 -21.74 -12.07
C ASN A 149 -9.91 -22.78 -10.98
N ALA A 150 -8.70 -22.72 -10.40
CA ALA A 150 -8.19 -23.73 -9.48
C ALA A 150 -7.34 -23.09 -8.38
N ILE A 151 -7.27 -23.78 -7.25
CA ILE A 151 -6.39 -23.41 -6.14
C ILE A 151 -5.27 -24.42 -6.05
N ARG A 152 -4.03 -23.92 -6.11
CA ARG A 152 -2.83 -24.75 -6.14
C ARG A 152 -2.03 -24.56 -4.84
N LYS A 153 -1.27 -25.61 -4.51
CA LYS A 153 -0.35 -25.61 -3.36
C LYS A 153 1.02 -26.07 -3.83
N VAL A 154 2.04 -25.30 -3.50
CA VAL A 154 3.45 -25.69 -3.62
C VAL A 154 3.93 -26.08 -2.23
N SER A 155 4.32 -27.32 -2.04
CA SER A 155 4.86 -27.80 -0.76
C SER A 155 6.27 -27.24 -0.50
N SER A 156 6.71 -27.29 0.76
CA SER A 156 8.10 -26.93 1.12
C SER A 156 9.16 -27.78 0.41
N THR A 157 8.80 -28.98 -0.08
CA THR A 157 9.67 -29.87 -0.87
C THR A 157 9.62 -29.56 -2.37
N GLY A 158 8.71 -28.69 -2.79
CA GLY A 158 8.58 -28.25 -4.19
C GLY A 158 7.59 -29.06 -5.04
N GLU A 159 6.78 -29.90 -4.44
CA GLU A 159 5.66 -30.55 -5.11
C GLU A 159 4.51 -29.56 -5.32
N VAL A 160 3.91 -29.56 -6.50
CA VAL A 160 2.78 -28.70 -6.88
C VAL A 160 1.55 -29.55 -7.13
N VAL A 161 0.51 -29.30 -6.34
CA VAL A 161 -0.77 -30.04 -6.44
C VAL A 161 -1.94 -29.06 -6.56
N THR A 162 -3.01 -29.50 -7.21
CA THR A 162 -4.32 -28.84 -7.18
C THR A 162 -5.07 -29.30 -5.94
N ILE A 163 -5.41 -28.37 -5.03
CA ILE A 163 -6.15 -28.68 -3.81
C ILE A 163 -7.67 -28.54 -3.99
N ALA A 164 -8.11 -27.68 -4.93
CA ALA A 164 -9.51 -27.52 -5.31
C ALA A 164 -9.62 -26.92 -6.72
N GLY A 165 -10.69 -27.28 -7.45
CA GLY A 165 -10.92 -26.87 -8.83
C GLY A 165 -10.34 -27.86 -9.86
N ASN A 166 -10.79 -27.75 -11.11
CA ASN A 166 -10.40 -28.68 -12.19
C ASN A 166 -10.24 -28.02 -13.56
N GLY A 167 -10.15 -26.69 -13.62
CA GLY A 167 -10.05 -25.91 -14.84
C GLY A 167 -11.40 -25.44 -15.43
N ARG A 168 -12.51 -26.03 -15.01
CA ARG A 168 -13.85 -25.63 -15.51
C ARG A 168 -14.41 -24.48 -14.69
N ILE A 169 -15.08 -23.55 -15.35
CA ILE A 169 -15.85 -22.49 -14.70
C ILE A 169 -17.09 -23.08 -14.02
N GLY A 170 -17.40 -22.63 -12.82
CA GLY A 170 -18.60 -22.97 -12.07
C GLY A 170 -18.53 -22.50 -10.64
N ASP A 171 -19.55 -22.85 -9.84
CA ASP A 171 -19.76 -22.41 -8.47
C ASP A 171 -19.97 -23.58 -7.49
N SER A 172 -19.88 -24.81 -7.97
CA SER A 172 -20.20 -26.00 -7.18
C SER A 172 -19.25 -26.19 -6.00
N ASP A 173 -19.82 -26.48 -4.85
CA ASP A 173 -19.10 -27.00 -3.68
C ASP A 173 -18.69 -28.46 -3.91
N GLY A 174 -17.70 -28.94 -3.14
CA GLY A 174 -17.25 -30.32 -3.25
C GLY A 174 -15.83 -30.51 -2.74
N LYS A 175 -15.30 -31.74 -2.88
CA LYS A 175 -13.96 -32.08 -2.43
C LYS A 175 -12.97 -32.11 -3.61
N GLY A 176 -11.85 -31.38 -3.47
CA GLY A 176 -10.78 -31.37 -4.45
C GLY A 176 -11.28 -30.90 -5.83
N THR A 177 -11.13 -31.74 -6.84
CA THR A 177 -11.51 -31.44 -8.23
C THR A 177 -13.01 -31.44 -8.49
N ALA A 178 -13.84 -31.83 -7.52
CA ALA A 178 -15.31 -31.70 -7.62
C ALA A 178 -15.78 -30.24 -7.37
N ALA A 179 -15.01 -29.44 -6.64
CA ALA A 179 -15.29 -28.03 -6.49
C ALA A 179 -15.00 -27.27 -7.80
N LEU A 180 -15.82 -26.25 -8.09
CA LEU A 180 -15.63 -25.37 -9.23
C LEU A 180 -15.50 -23.91 -8.77
N PHE A 181 -14.74 -23.13 -9.53
CA PHE A 181 -14.50 -21.71 -9.29
C PHE A 181 -14.68 -20.90 -10.58
N ASN A 182 -14.74 -19.59 -10.43
CA ASN A 182 -14.80 -18.67 -11.56
C ASN A 182 -13.83 -17.50 -11.32
N HIS A 183 -12.64 -17.56 -11.90
CA HIS A 183 -11.57 -16.55 -11.77
C HIS A 183 -11.25 -16.20 -10.30
N PRO A 184 -10.85 -17.16 -9.46
CA PRO A 184 -10.46 -16.87 -8.08
C PRO A 184 -9.24 -15.95 -8.06
N GLN A 185 -9.34 -14.76 -7.43
CA GLN A 185 -8.25 -13.77 -7.41
C GLN A 185 -7.64 -13.52 -6.03
N GLY A 186 -8.33 -13.88 -4.95
CA GLY A 186 -7.85 -13.69 -3.59
C GLY A 186 -7.67 -15.01 -2.87
N ILE A 187 -6.64 -15.07 -2.00
CA ILE A 187 -6.37 -16.26 -1.18
C ILE A 187 -5.79 -15.85 0.17
N ALA A 188 -6.25 -16.48 1.24
CA ALA A 188 -5.67 -16.37 2.57
C ALA A 188 -5.67 -17.73 3.26
N VAL A 189 -4.62 -18.03 4.03
CA VAL A 189 -4.46 -19.33 4.70
C VAL A 189 -4.30 -19.14 6.21
N THR A 190 -5.09 -19.87 6.98
CA THR A 190 -5.02 -19.89 8.45
C THR A 190 -3.84 -20.72 8.93
N LYS A 191 -3.48 -20.59 10.22
CA LYS A 191 -2.46 -21.44 10.86
C LYS A 191 -2.84 -22.92 10.87
N SER A 192 -4.13 -23.23 10.86
CA SER A 192 -4.66 -24.59 10.81
C SER A 192 -4.74 -25.17 9.39
N GLY A 193 -4.37 -24.40 8.35
CA GLY A 193 -4.39 -24.83 6.95
C GLY A 193 -5.75 -24.69 6.26
N ILE A 194 -6.71 -23.99 6.86
CA ILE A 194 -7.94 -23.59 6.18
C ILE A 194 -7.59 -22.51 5.17
N VAL A 195 -8.09 -22.64 3.95
CA VAL A 195 -7.87 -21.66 2.89
C VAL A 195 -9.17 -20.93 2.57
N TYR A 196 -9.15 -19.61 2.65
CA TYR A 196 -10.23 -18.76 2.15
C TYR A 196 -9.89 -18.26 0.75
N VAL A 197 -10.88 -18.24 -0.12
CA VAL A 197 -10.74 -17.87 -1.53
C VAL A 197 -11.79 -16.82 -1.88
N ALA A 198 -11.36 -15.72 -2.47
CA ALA A 198 -12.26 -14.81 -3.16
C ALA A 198 -12.53 -15.38 -4.56
N ASP A 199 -13.70 -15.98 -4.72
CA ASP A 199 -14.18 -16.56 -5.98
C ASP A 199 -14.84 -15.45 -6.80
N THR A 200 -13.97 -14.64 -7.43
CA THR A 200 -14.23 -13.26 -7.83
C THR A 200 -15.43 -13.12 -8.75
N LEU A 201 -15.48 -13.89 -9.84
CA LEU A 201 -16.59 -13.79 -10.81
C LEU A 201 -17.83 -14.61 -10.41
N ASN A 202 -17.76 -15.37 -9.32
CA ASN A 202 -18.94 -15.91 -8.63
C ASN A 202 -19.44 -14.96 -7.52
N HIS A 203 -18.70 -13.88 -7.24
CA HIS A 203 -19.05 -12.85 -6.24
C HIS A 203 -19.21 -13.38 -4.82
N VAL A 204 -18.50 -14.45 -4.45
CA VAL A 204 -18.61 -15.13 -3.15
C VAL A 204 -17.24 -15.38 -2.51
N ILE A 205 -17.26 -15.66 -1.21
CA ILE A 205 -16.11 -16.17 -0.47
C ILE A 205 -16.29 -17.67 -0.27
N ARG A 206 -15.24 -18.44 -0.65
CA ARG A 206 -15.20 -19.89 -0.49
C ARG A 206 -14.23 -20.26 0.64
N LYS A 207 -14.49 -21.39 1.27
CA LYS A 207 -13.65 -21.97 2.32
C LYS A 207 -13.25 -23.38 1.90
N ILE A 208 -11.95 -23.67 1.95
CA ILE A 208 -11.38 -24.99 1.67
C ILE A 208 -10.77 -25.53 2.96
N MET A 209 -11.23 -26.67 3.40
CA MET A 209 -10.68 -27.39 4.55
C MET A 209 -9.36 -28.09 4.19
N PRO A 210 -8.50 -28.43 5.16
CA PRO A 210 -7.22 -29.12 4.89
C PRO A 210 -7.36 -30.44 4.12
N ASP A 211 -8.52 -31.10 4.19
CA ASP A 211 -8.83 -32.32 3.45
C ASP A 211 -9.30 -32.06 2.00
N GLY A 212 -9.36 -30.78 1.55
CA GLY A 212 -9.79 -30.34 0.25
C GLY A 212 -11.31 -30.11 0.12
N THR A 213 -12.09 -30.30 1.18
CA THR A 213 -13.53 -30.00 1.15
C THR A 213 -13.76 -28.51 1.01
N THR A 214 -14.43 -28.10 -0.05
CA THR A 214 -14.74 -26.70 -0.38
C THR A 214 -16.20 -26.42 -0.14
N SER A 215 -16.50 -25.28 0.47
CA SER A 215 -17.85 -24.77 0.72
C SER A 215 -17.93 -23.27 0.47
N THR A 216 -19.08 -22.81 -0.05
CA THR A 216 -19.43 -21.40 -0.16
C THR A 216 -19.90 -20.91 1.21
N ILE A 217 -19.34 -19.80 1.72
CA ILE A 217 -19.67 -19.28 3.05
C ILE A 217 -20.55 -18.03 3.01
N THR A 218 -20.59 -17.31 1.90
CA THR A 218 -21.41 -16.11 1.71
C THR A 218 -22.58 -16.37 0.75
N ALA A 219 -23.50 -15.43 0.61
CA ALA A 219 -24.61 -15.60 -0.33
C ALA A 219 -24.17 -15.30 -1.78
N ALA A 220 -24.72 -16.04 -2.73
CA ALA A 220 -24.65 -15.66 -4.13
C ALA A 220 -25.65 -14.53 -4.43
N SER A 221 -25.30 -13.65 -5.37
CA SER A 221 -26.18 -12.58 -5.83
C SER A 221 -27.15 -13.11 -6.87
N ASP A 222 -28.39 -12.65 -6.82
CA ASP A 222 -29.42 -12.85 -7.84
C ASP A 222 -29.52 -11.65 -8.82
N ARG A 223 -28.66 -10.65 -8.66
CA ARG A 223 -28.63 -9.45 -9.49
C ARG A 223 -28.12 -9.77 -10.89
N VAL A 224 -28.85 -9.30 -11.88
CA VAL A 224 -28.45 -9.35 -13.28
C VAL A 224 -28.43 -7.95 -13.87
N VAL A 225 -27.55 -7.72 -14.82
CA VAL A 225 -27.35 -6.44 -15.49
C VAL A 225 -27.34 -6.65 -16.99
N GLU A 226 -28.08 -5.85 -17.72
CA GLU A 226 -28.00 -5.77 -19.17
C GLU A 226 -26.86 -4.79 -19.54
N ASN A 227 -25.65 -5.31 -19.76
CA ASN A 227 -24.47 -4.47 -20.05
C ASN A 227 -24.40 -4.04 -21.53
N HIS A 228 -25.10 -4.77 -22.43
CA HIS A 228 -25.34 -4.41 -23.83
C HIS A 228 -26.74 -4.86 -24.23
N PRO A 229 -27.40 -4.22 -25.20
CA PRO A 229 -28.74 -4.60 -25.63
C PRO A 229 -28.85 -6.10 -25.93
N GLY A 230 -29.69 -6.80 -25.19
CA GLY A 230 -29.92 -8.25 -25.29
C GLY A 230 -28.87 -9.12 -24.56
N PHE A 231 -27.85 -8.54 -23.93
CA PHE A 231 -26.82 -9.28 -23.16
C PHE A 231 -26.99 -9.04 -21.67
N VAL A 232 -27.49 -10.02 -20.97
CA VAL A 232 -27.67 -10.03 -19.52
C VAL A 232 -26.54 -10.84 -18.90
N VAL A 233 -25.85 -10.26 -17.91
CA VAL A 233 -24.77 -10.91 -17.15
C VAL A 233 -25.12 -10.95 -15.66
N ALA A 234 -24.71 -12.01 -14.97
CA ALA A 234 -24.75 -12.07 -13.52
C ALA A 234 -23.83 -11.00 -12.94
N ALA A 235 -24.28 -10.34 -11.89
CA ALA A 235 -23.53 -9.27 -11.22
C ALA A 235 -23.54 -9.49 -9.72
N GLY A 236 -22.47 -9.08 -9.05
CA GLY A 236 -22.43 -9.06 -7.60
C GLY A 236 -23.38 -8.02 -7.01
N ASP A 237 -23.55 -8.06 -5.70
CA ASP A 237 -24.41 -7.14 -4.98
C ASP A 237 -23.75 -6.73 -3.65
N TYR A 238 -24.43 -5.89 -2.88
CA TYR A 238 -23.92 -5.39 -1.60
C TYR A 238 -24.94 -5.65 -0.48
N LYS A 239 -24.50 -6.38 0.55
CA LYS A 239 -25.26 -6.55 1.78
C LYS A 239 -24.33 -6.90 2.94
N ASP A 240 -24.38 -6.15 4.03
CA ASP A 240 -23.84 -6.52 5.34
C ASP A 240 -24.84 -7.41 6.09
N GLY A 241 -24.38 -8.12 7.12
CA GLY A 241 -25.23 -8.94 7.98
C GLY A 241 -24.66 -10.33 8.26
N PRO A 242 -25.47 -11.34 8.57
CA PRO A 242 -25.00 -12.71 8.78
C PRO A 242 -24.19 -13.22 7.61
N ILE A 243 -23.09 -13.94 7.86
CA ILE A 243 -22.13 -14.36 6.81
C ILE A 243 -22.83 -15.01 5.62
N HIS A 244 -23.72 -15.98 5.88
CA HIS A 244 -24.45 -16.73 4.84
C HIS A 244 -25.50 -15.90 4.09
N MET A 245 -25.72 -14.64 4.48
CA MET A 245 -26.65 -13.70 3.80
C MET A 245 -25.93 -12.49 3.21
N ALA A 246 -24.63 -12.33 3.49
CA ALA A 246 -23.84 -11.21 3.00
C ALA A 246 -23.57 -11.35 1.50
N LEU A 247 -23.62 -10.23 0.79
CA LEU A 247 -23.39 -10.16 -0.66
C LEU A 247 -22.15 -9.34 -0.95
N PHE A 248 -21.42 -9.76 -1.98
CA PHE A 248 -20.20 -9.13 -2.47
C PHE A 248 -20.28 -8.87 -3.97
N ASN A 249 -19.41 -8.02 -4.49
CA ASN A 249 -19.26 -7.77 -5.92
C ASN A 249 -17.78 -7.81 -6.31
N GLU A 250 -17.39 -8.85 -7.03
CA GLU A 250 -16.01 -9.13 -7.41
C GLU A 250 -15.02 -8.97 -6.23
N PRO A 251 -15.19 -9.75 -5.14
CA PRO A 251 -14.21 -9.73 -4.06
C PRO A 251 -12.84 -10.18 -4.59
N THR A 252 -11.75 -9.53 -4.12
CA THR A 252 -10.39 -9.83 -4.59
C THR A 252 -9.43 -10.06 -3.42
N GLY A 253 -8.86 -9.01 -2.82
CA GLY A 253 -7.88 -9.12 -1.74
C GLY A 253 -8.46 -9.72 -0.47
N LEU A 254 -7.71 -10.62 0.15
CA LEU A 254 -8.05 -11.26 1.43
C LEU A 254 -6.88 -11.13 2.41
N ALA A 255 -7.17 -10.74 3.67
CA ALA A 255 -6.17 -10.72 4.73
C ALA A 255 -6.78 -11.20 6.06
N LEU A 256 -6.09 -12.09 6.77
CA LEU A 256 -6.50 -12.60 8.08
C LEU A 256 -5.92 -11.74 9.20
N ASP A 257 -6.74 -11.42 10.19
CA ASP A 257 -6.26 -10.86 11.44
C ASP A 257 -5.70 -11.94 12.39
N ASN A 258 -5.22 -11.51 13.56
CA ASN A 258 -4.65 -12.43 14.56
C ASN A 258 -5.68 -13.42 15.14
N SER A 259 -6.97 -13.14 15.02
CA SER A 259 -8.09 -14.00 15.44
C SER A 259 -8.61 -14.86 14.28
N GLU A 260 -7.92 -14.82 13.12
CA GLU A 260 -8.29 -15.51 11.89
C GLU A 260 -9.64 -15.04 11.31
N ASN A 261 -10.11 -13.83 11.64
CA ASN A 261 -11.18 -13.15 10.95
C ASN A 261 -10.65 -12.52 9.62
N LEU A 262 -11.52 -12.27 8.68
CA LEU A 262 -11.12 -12.00 7.31
C LEU A 262 -11.48 -10.58 6.86
N PHE A 263 -10.49 -9.78 6.48
CA PHE A 263 -10.69 -8.59 5.68
C PHE A 263 -10.84 -8.97 4.21
N VAL A 264 -11.73 -8.29 3.50
CA VAL A 264 -12.03 -8.54 2.09
C VAL A 264 -12.07 -7.21 1.33
N SER A 265 -11.32 -7.11 0.25
CA SER A 265 -11.53 -6.06 -0.75
C SER A 265 -12.75 -6.42 -1.60
N ASP A 266 -13.86 -5.76 -1.37
CA ASP A 266 -15.11 -5.88 -2.12
C ASP A 266 -15.05 -4.90 -3.30
N SER A 267 -14.22 -5.27 -4.31
CA SER A 267 -13.69 -4.37 -5.33
C SER A 267 -14.77 -3.70 -6.16
N GLY A 268 -15.76 -4.46 -6.64
CA GLY A 268 -16.87 -3.92 -7.42
C GLY A 268 -17.83 -3.05 -6.60
N ASN A 269 -17.79 -3.17 -5.27
CA ASN A 269 -18.53 -2.32 -4.33
C ASN A 269 -17.72 -1.13 -3.81
N GLN A 270 -16.44 -1.02 -4.19
CA GLN A 270 -15.52 0.06 -3.77
C GLN A 270 -15.37 0.15 -2.24
N ARG A 271 -15.28 -1.01 -1.55
CA ARG A 271 -15.31 -1.10 -0.08
C ARG A 271 -14.31 -2.11 0.45
N ILE A 272 -13.97 -1.94 1.73
CA ILE A 272 -13.30 -2.97 2.53
C ILE A 272 -14.32 -3.53 3.51
N ARG A 273 -14.49 -4.85 3.46
CA ARG A 273 -15.41 -5.59 4.32
C ARG A 273 -14.62 -6.41 5.35
N TYR A 274 -15.29 -6.76 6.44
CA TYR A 274 -14.71 -7.59 7.49
C TYR A 274 -15.70 -8.70 7.86
N ILE A 275 -15.24 -9.94 7.81
CA ILE A 275 -15.98 -11.13 8.21
C ILE A 275 -15.53 -11.51 9.61
N ASP A 276 -16.39 -11.32 10.59
CA ASP A 276 -16.22 -11.76 11.97
C ASP A 276 -16.86 -13.15 12.14
N PHE A 277 -16.04 -14.17 12.16
CA PHE A 277 -16.52 -15.55 12.27
C PHE A 277 -17.11 -15.84 13.65
N SER A 278 -16.62 -15.18 14.71
CA SER A 278 -17.09 -15.37 16.07
C SER A 278 -18.50 -14.81 16.29
N ARG A 279 -18.83 -13.72 15.61
CA ARG A 279 -20.14 -13.05 15.65
C ARG A 279 -21.05 -13.47 14.50
N ASN A 280 -20.57 -14.27 13.57
CA ASN A 280 -21.28 -14.66 12.34
C ASN A 280 -21.77 -13.42 11.55
N GLN A 281 -20.91 -12.40 11.38
CA GLN A 281 -21.26 -11.13 10.76
C GLN A 281 -20.26 -10.68 9.70
N VAL A 282 -20.78 -10.05 8.65
CA VAL A 282 -20.01 -9.24 7.71
C VAL A 282 -20.40 -7.79 7.90
N ILE A 283 -19.39 -6.92 8.02
CA ILE A 283 -19.57 -5.48 8.15
C ILE A 283 -18.66 -4.72 7.18
N THR A 284 -19.08 -3.54 6.75
CA THR A 284 -18.24 -2.60 6.01
C THR A 284 -17.36 -1.82 6.98
N VAL A 285 -16.03 -1.95 6.86
CA VAL A 285 -15.07 -1.27 7.73
C VAL A 285 -14.47 -0.01 7.12
N ALA A 286 -14.45 0.09 5.78
CA ALA A 286 -14.08 1.31 5.08
C ALA A 286 -14.77 1.39 3.72
N GLY A 287 -14.99 2.61 3.26
CA GLY A 287 -15.85 2.92 2.13
C GLY A 287 -17.19 3.47 2.62
N GLU A 288 -17.95 4.05 1.74
CA GLU A 288 -19.21 4.71 2.07
C GLU A 288 -20.26 3.71 2.57
N SER A 289 -20.47 3.64 3.89
CA SER A 289 -21.25 2.57 4.55
C SER A 289 -22.74 2.88 4.74
N LYS A 290 -23.17 4.12 4.47
CA LYS A 290 -24.53 4.61 4.78
C LYS A 290 -25.53 4.52 3.62
N VAL A 291 -25.16 3.79 2.56
CA VAL A 291 -26.00 3.75 1.36
C VAL A 291 -26.92 2.53 1.43
N GLU A 292 -28.19 2.75 1.27
CA GLU A 292 -29.15 1.66 1.13
C GLU A 292 -28.88 0.88 -0.17
N ARG A 293 -29.19 -0.42 -0.19
CA ARG A 293 -28.92 -1.34 -1.31
C ARG A 293 -29.32 -0.76 -2.70
N VAL A 294 -30.44 -0.07 -2.77
CA VAL A 294 -31.00 0.46 -4.02
C VAL A 294 -30.21 1.66 -4.57
N SER A 295 -29.41 2.32 -3.74
CA SER A 295 -28.72 3.56 -4.11
C SER A 295 -27.22 3.39 -4.44
N ILE A 296 -26.65 2.18 -4.23
CA ILE A 296 -25.21 2.00 -4.47
C ILE A 296 -24.85 1.78 -5.96
N TYR A 297 -25.79 1.30 -6.77
CA TYR A 297 -25.59 1.13 -8.21
C TYR A 297 -26.46 2.09 -9.00
N SER A 298 -25.91 2.65 -10.07
CA SER A 298 -26.72 3.25 -11.13
C SER A 298 -27.50 2.16 -11.87
N LYS A 299 -28.57 2.56 -12.58
CA LYS A 299 -29.30 1.63 -13.44
C LYS A 299 -28.31 0.94 -14.40
N ASP A 300 -28.40 -0.38 -14.51
CA ASP A 300 -27.61 -1.22 -15.40
C ASP A 300 -26.08 -1.15 -15.16
N ALA A 301 -25.64 -0.65 -13.99
CA ALA A 301 -24.22 -0.63 -13.64
C ALA A 301 -23.78 -1.95 -12.99
N LEU A 302 -22.68 -2.53 -13.48
CA LEU A 302 -22.03 -3.70 -12.87
C LEU A 302 -21.44 -3.37 -11.51
N TYR A 303 -20.86 -2.18 -11.37
CA TYR A 303 -20.08 -1.76 -10.21
C TYR A 303 -20.65 -0.50 -9.55
N ALA A 304 -20.43 -0.36 -8.27
CA ALA A 304 -20.63 0.89 -7.57
C ALA A 304 -19.65 1.96 -8.09
N PRO A 305 -20.00 3.26 -8.07
CA PRO A 305 -19.10 4.30 -8.52
C PRO A 305 -17.85 4.39 -7.63
N GLY A 306 -16.68 4.42 -8.27
CA GLY A 306 -15.40 4.63 -7.60
C GLY A 306 -15.10 6.12 -7.38
N ASN A 307 -14.31 6.42 -6.36
CA ASN A 307 -13.84 7.78 -6.06
C ASN A 307 -12.56 7.73 -5.21
N TYR A 308 -11.92 8.89 -5.01
CA TYR A 308 -10.79 9.04 -4.11
C TYR A 308 -11.14 10.00 -2.97
N LYS A 309 -11.02 9.52 -1.73
CA LYS A 309 -11.16 10.35 -0.53
C LYS A 309 -10.47 9.72 0.67
N ASP A 310 -9.56 10.46 1.31
CA ASP A 310 -9.01 10.14 2.63
C ASP A 310 -9.93 10.64 3.75
N GLY A 311 -9.77 10.13 4.95
CA GLY A 311 -10.47 10.57 6.16
C GLY A 311 -11.13 9.44 6.94
N ALA A 312 -12.22 9.75 7.65
CA ALA A 312 -12.94 8.72 8.42
C ALA A 312 -13.35 7.54 7.54
N SER A 313 -13.10 6.33 8.01
CA SER A 313 -13.26 5.10 7.21
C SER A 313 -14.66 4.96 6.60
N GLN A 314 -15.70 5.40 7.32
CA GLN A 314 -17.11 5.37 6.88
C GLN A 314 -17.45 6.40 5.79
N SER A 315 -16.54 7.32 5.47
CA SER A 315 -16.70 8.34 4.41
C SER A 315 -15.51 8.37 3.46
N ALA A 316 -14.53 7.51 3.67
CA ALA A 316 -13.44 7.31 2.71
C ALA A 316 -13.98 6.70 1.42
N ALA A 317 -13.32 6.97 0.29
CA ALA A 317 -13.72 6.42 -0.99
C ALA A 317 -12.53 5.75 -1.67
N PHE A 318 -12.82 4.66 -2.40
CA PHE A 318 -11.88 3.84 -3.14
C PHE A 318 -12.30 3.71 -4.60
N HIS A 319 -11.38 3.21 -5.43
CA HIS A 319 -11.68 2.87 -6.80
C HIS A 319 -11.01 1.53 -7.18
N PHE A 320 -11.77 0.45 -7.15
CA PHE A 320 -11.33 -0.93 -7.29
C PHE A 320 -10.17 -1.27 -6.33
N PRO A 321 -10.41 -1.22 -4.98
CA PRO A 321 -9.43 -1.70 -4.03
C PRO A 321 -9.20 -3.19 -4.26
N ARG A 322 -7.91 -3.62 -4.34
CA ARG A 322 -7.54 -5.01 -4.65
C ARG A 322 -6.78 -5.66 -3.51
N GLY A 323 -5.50 -5.96 -3.70
CA GLY A 323 -4.69 -6.62 -2.69
C GLY A 323 -4.63 -5.83 -1.38
N ILE A 324 -4.69 -6.56 -0.28
CA ILE A 324 -4.65 -6.02 1.09
C ILE A 324 -3.76 -6.85 1.99
N THR A 325 -3.09 -6.20 2.93
CA THR A 325 -2.29 -6.89 3.95
C THR A 325 -2.32 -6.13 5.27
N LEU A 326 -2.21 -6.86 6.39
CA LEU A 326 -2.15 -6.28 7.73
C LEU A 326 -0.71 -6.09 8.19
N ASP A 327 -0.43 -4.95 8.79
CA ASP A 327 0.79 -4.78 9.56
C ASP A 327 0.69 -5.41 10.96
N LYS A 328 1.82 -5.54 11.66
CA LYS A 328 1.89 -6.11 13.02
C LYS A 328 1.05 -5.33 14.05
N SER A 329 0.70 -4.09 13.77
CA SER A 329 -0.08 -3.20 14.64
C SER A 329 -1.58 -3.20 14.32
N GLY A 330 -2.03 -4.06 13.40
CA GLY A 330 -3.43 -4.19 12.98
C GLY A 330 -3.90 -3.11 11.99
N GLY A 331 -2.99 -2.34 11.40
CA GLY A 331 -3.30 -1.45 10.29
C GLY A 331 -3.39 -2.21 8.98
N LEU A 332 -4.32 -1.86 8.12
CA LEU A 332 -4.55 -2.50 6.82
C LEU A 332 -4.01 -1.64 5.69
N LEU A 333 -3.03 -2.16 4.95
CA LEU A 333 -2.59 -1.60 3.67
C LEU A 333 -3.51 -2.08 2.55
N ILE A 334 -3.77 -1.22 1.58
CA ILE A 334 -4.74 -1.45 0.50
C ILE A 334 -4.17 -0.92 -0.81
N ALA A 335 -4.08 -1.76 -1.82
CA ALA A 335 -3.83 -1.32 -3.18
C ALA A 335 -5.13 -0.74 -3.77
N ASP A 336 -5.26 0.58 -3.81
CA ASP A 336 -6.41 1.30 -4.37
C ASP A 336 -6.17 1.52 -5.87
N SER A 337 -6.42 0.46 -6.63
CA SER A 337 -5.85 0.15 -7.93
C SER A 337 -6.11 1.23 -8.99
N LEU A 338 -7.37 1.59 -9.19
CA LEU A 338 -7.75 2.58 -10.20
C LEU A 338 -7.58 4.04 -9.74
N ASN A 339 -7.29 4.24 -8.44
CA ASN A 339 -6.79 5.52 -7.93
C ASN A 339 -5.25 5.64 -8.03
N ASN A 340 -4.54 4.57 -8.45
CA ASN A 340 -3.08 4.55 -8.57
C ASN A 340 -2.35 4.91 -7.27
N VAL A 341 -2.87 4.50 -6.11
CA VAL A 341 -2.33 4.82 -4.78
C VAL A 341 -2.34 3.61 -3.85
N ILE A 342 -1.50 3.67 -2.82
CA ILE A 342 -1.53 2.74 -1.70
C ILE A 342 -2.15 3.46 -0.50
N ARG A 343 -3.19 2.86 0.08
CA ARG A 343 -3.94 3.42 1.20
C ARG A 343 -3.64 2.64 2.49
N TYR A 344 -3.90 3.26 3.61
CA TYR A 344 -3.72 2.66 4.93
C TYR A 344 -4.92 2.98 5.82
N LEU A 345 -5.57 1.94 6.31
CA LEU A 345 -6.68 2.03 7.26
C LEU A 345 -6.18 1.68 8.65
N LYS A 346 -6.25 2.63 9.57
CA LYS A 346 -5.92 2.42 10.98
C LYS A 346 -6.78 3.29 11.88
N ASN A 347 -7.24 2.72 13.00
CA ASN A 347 -8.06 3.43 13.98
C ASN A 347 -9.27 4.17 13.38
N GLY A 348 -9.91 3.57 12.38
CA GLY A 348 -11.07 4.15 11.70
C GLY A 348 -10.76 5.33 10.76
N ILE A 349 -9.49 5.55 10.41
CA ILE A 349 -9.04 6.57 9.47
C ILE A 349 -8.34 5.92 8.28
N VAL A 350 -8.69 6.34 7.08
CA VAL A 350 -8.01 5.98 5.83
C VAL A 350 -7.10 7.14 5.42
N THR A 351 -5.84 6.82 5.13
CA THR A 351 -4.85 7.80 4.62
C THR A 351 -4.13 7.23 3.40
N THR A 352 -3.65 8.11 2.52
CA THR A 352 -2.79 7.71 1.40
C THR A 352 -1.34 7.63 1.88
N VAL A 353 -0.75 6.43 1.75
CA VAL A 353 0.67 6.16 2.06
C VAL A 353 1.58 6.58 0.93
N ALA A 354 1.21 6.22 -0.30
CA ALA A 354 2.06 6.47 -1.46
C ALA A 354 1.19 6.60 -2.73
N GLY A 355 1.70 7.36 -3.70
CA GLY A 355 1.00 7.68 -4.95
C GLY A 355 0.40 9.08 -4.97
N SER A 356 0.17 9.61 -6.17
CA SER A 356 -0.37 10.96 -6.36
C SER A 356 -1.86 11.03 -5.94
N PRO A 357 -2.24 11.99 -5.07
CA PRO A 357 -3.65 12.21 -4.72
C PRO A 357 -4.54 12.60 -5.91
N THR A 358 -3.94 12.98 -7.04
CA THR A 358 -4.66 13.29 -8.27
C THR A 358 -4.99 12.06 -9.10
N GLY A 359 -4.54 10.86 -8.67
CA GLY A 359 -4.75 9.61 -9.40
C GLY A 359 -3.87 9.48 -10.66
N GLU A 360 -2.84 10.34 -10.82
CA GLU A 360 -1.93 10.28 -11.95
C GLU A 360 -1.20 8.94 -12.00
N ALA A 361 -1.24 8.26 -13.15
CA ALA A 361 -0.53 7.01 -13.38
C ALA A 361 0.92 7.26 -13.81
N GLY A 362 1.85 6.39 -13.41
CA GLY A 362 3.25 6.47 -13.83
C GLY A 362 4.18 5.59 -13.00
N ALA A 363 5.48 5.61 -13.30
CA ALA A 363 6.52 4.79 -12.67
C ALA A 363 7.54 5.62 -11.86
N LYS A 364 7.23 6.87 -11.54
CA LYS A 364 8.15 7.79 -10.85
C LYS A 364 8.43 7.30 -9.42
N ASN A 365 9.71 7.21 -9.07
CA ASN A 365 10.18 7.03 -7.69
C ASN A 365 10.13 8.38 -6.94
N GLY A 366 10.16 8.35 -5.62
CA GLY A 366 10.19 9.58 -4.82
C GLY A 366 9.60 9.42 -3.43
N LEU A 367 9.26 10.54 -2.82
CA LEU A 367 8.55 10.59 -1.55
C LEU A 367 7.05 10.26 -1.78
N GLU A 368 6.34 9.97 -0.72
CA GLU A 368 4.98 9.40 -0.68
C GLU A 368 4.07 9.89 -1.82
N LYS A 369 3.75 11.19 -1.82
CA LYS A 369 2.79 11.81 -2.77
C LYS A 369 3.42 12.23 -4.11
N LEU A 370 4.75 12.10 -4.25
CA LEU A 370 5.50 12.42 -5.45
C LEU A 370 5.79 11.18 -6.30
N ALA A 371 5.70 10.00 -5.70
CA ALA A 371 5.78 8.75 -6.42
C ALA A 371 4.49 8.49 -7.21
N LEU A 372 4.62 7.79 -8.34
CA LEU A 372 3.49 7.41 -9.18
C LEU A 372 3.45 5.90 -9.31
N PHE A 373 2.25 5.34 -9.35
CA PHE A 373 1.96 3.94 -9.65
C PHE A 373 1.04 3.86 -10.87
N ASN A 374 0.89 2.68 -11.41
CA ASN A 374 -0.05 2.41 -12.50
C ASN A 374 -0.80 1.10 -12.21
N THR A 375 -2.03 1.21 -11.80
CA THR A 375 -2.90 0.07 -11.42
C THR A 375 -2.18 -0.92 -10.48
N PRO A 376 -1.72 -0.48 -9.28
CA PRO A 376 -1.12 -1.39 -8.30
C PRO A 376 -2.12 -2.47 -7.91
N GLN A 377 -1.70 -3.75 -7.93
CA GLN A 377 -2.61 -4.89 -7.74
C GLN A 377 -2.52 -5.49 -6.35
N ASP A 378 -1.33 -5.51 -5.76
CA ASP A 378 -1.15 -6.14 -4.45
C ASP A 378 -0.09 -5.44 -3.62
N VAL A 379 -0.17 -5.68 -2.31
CA VAL A 379 0.75 -5.17 -1.30
C VAL A 379 1.14 -6.29 -0.34
N ALA A 380 2.42 -6.38 0.00
CA ALA A 380 2.94 -7.33 1.00
C ALA A 380 3.90 -6.60 1.96
N ILE A 381 4.00 -7.07 3.20
CA ILE A 381 4.87 -6.48 4.23
C ILE A 381 5.95 -7.48 4.63
N ALA A 382 7.21 -7.06 4.58
CA ALA A 382 8.35 -7.80 5.11
C ALA A 382 8.45 -7.71 6.64
N SER A 383 9.30 -8.54 7.22
CA SER A 383 9.49 -8.61 8.68
C SER A 383 10.04 -7.32 9.28
N ASP A 384 10.80 -6.53 8.50
CA ASP A 384 11.38 -5.24 8.86
C ASP A 384 10.42 -4.04 8.66
N GLY A 385 9.19 -4.29 8.17
CA GLY A 385 8.19 -3.25 7.89
C GLY A 385 8.27 -2.66 6.47
N THR A 386 9.19 -3.11 5.63
CA THR A 386 9.22 -2.77 4.21
C THR A 386 7.93 -3.23 3.53
N ILE A 387 7.32 -2.36 2.73
CA ILE A 387 6.10 -2.67 1.99
C ILE A 387 6.47 -2.86 0.51
N TYR A 388 6.11 -4.02 -0.04
CA TYR A 388 6.22 -4.30 -1.46
C TYR A 388 4.91 -4.05 -2.18
N VAL A 389 4.97 -3.61 -3.43
CA VAL A 389 3.81 -3.31 -4.27
C VAL A 389 4.00 -3.94 -5.65
N ALA A 390 3.04 -4.72 -6.10
CA ALA A 390 2.94 -5.17 -7.49
C ALA A 390 2.36 -4.03 -8.34
N ASP A 391 3.21 -3.30 -9.02
CA ASP A 391 2.86 -2.14 -9.86
C ASP A 391 2.60 -2.62 -11.30
N MET A 392 1.44 -3.30 -11.47
CA MET A 392 1.10 -4.13 -12.63
C MET A 392 1.18 -3.38 -13.94
N GLY A 393 0.58 -2.20 -14.05
CA GLY A 393 0.55 -1.44 -15.30
C GLY A 393 1.92 -0.91 -15.72
N ASN A 394 2.90 -0.90 -14.79
CA ASN A 394 4.29 -0.55 -15.06
C ASN A 394 5.19 -1.80 -15.25
N ASN A 395 4.70 -3.02 -15.08
CA ASN A 395 5.47 -4.27 -15.12
C ASN A 395 6.69 -4.26 -14.18
N ILE A 396 6.55 -3.70 -12.97
CA ILE A 396 7.63 -3.59 -11.98
C ILE A 396 7.13 -3.93 -10.57
N ILE A 397 8.10 -4.23 -9.70
CA ILE A 397 7.86 -4.32 -8.25
C ILE A 397 8.45 -3.09 -7.59
N ARG A 398 7.64 -2.44 -6.76
CA ARG A 398 8.01 -1.26 -5.99
C ARG A 398 8.21 -1.61 -4.52
N LYS A 399 8.99 -0.77 -3.86
CA LYS A 399 9.20 -0.82 -2.42
C LYS A 399 8.82 0.54 -1.82
N ILE A 400 8.07 0.51 -0.74
CA ILE A 400 7.82 1.65 0.13
C ILE A 400 8.64 1.37 1.40
N ASP A 401 9.68 2.16 1.63
CA ASP A 401 10.52 2.10 2.82
C ASP A 401 10.00 3.09 3.86
N PRO A 402 9.40 2.65 4.96
CA PRO A 402 9.07 3.54 6.06
C PRO A 402 10.34 4.17 6.62
N TYR A 403 10.31 5.50 6.79
CA TYR A 403 11.44 6.21 7.36
C TYR A 403 11.59 5.89 8.85
N ALA A 404 12.79 5.53 9.26
CA ALA A 404 13.16 5.30 10.65
C ALA A 404 14.16 6.37 11.12
N LEU A 405 13.92 6.96 12.29
CA LEU A 405 14.92 7.84 12.90
C LEU A 405 16.14 7.02 13.33
N PRO A 406 17.37 7.50 13.05
CA PRO A 406 18.57 6.88 13.60
C PRO A 406 18.48 6.72 15.13
N ALA A 407 18.92 5.58 15.65
CA ALA A 407 18.75 5.19 17.06
C ALA A 407 19.33 6.22 18.06
N ASN A 408 20.40 6.92 17.69
CA ASN A 408 21.01 7.99 18.49
C ASN A 408 20.16 9.27 18.59
N ILE A 409 19.11 9.39 17.77
CA ILE A 409 18.25 10.59 17.72
C ILE A 409 17.00 10.43 18.61
N ILE A 410 16.61 9.21 18.96
CA ILE A 410 15.35 8.90 19.63
C ILE A 410 15.29 9.38 21.10
N GLY A 411 16.42 9.56 21.79
CA GLY A 411 16.48 9.65 23.27
C GLY A 411 15.89 10.89 23.94
N ASN A 412 16.03 12.10 23.43
CA ASN A 412 15.65 13.34 24.17
C ASN A 412 14.43 14.05 23.58
N LYS A 413 13.31 14.00 24.29
CA LYS A 413 12.03 14.64 23.88
C LYS A 413 11.91 16.12 24.29
N SER A 414 12.84 16.67 25.07
CA SER A 414 12.75 18.06 25.54
C SER A 414 13.25 19.08 24.51
N VAL A 415 14.10 18.66 23.56
CA VAL A 415 14.74 19.54 22.59
C VAL A 415 14.20 19.25 21.19
N ILE A 416 14.02 20.31 20.40
CA ILE A 416 13.71 20.18 18.97
C ILE A 416 14.96 19.72 18.23
N LYS A 417 14.82 18.65 17.46
CA LYS A 417 15.85 18.11 16.60
C LYS A 417 15.53 18.40 15.14
N VAL A 418 16.56 18.62 14.35
CA VAL A 418 16.48 18.74 12.89
C VAL A 418 17.37 17.67 12.29
N VAL A 419 16.81 16.85 11.42
CA VAL A 419 17.49 15.74 10.76
C VAL A 419 17.44 15.98 9.26
N LEU A 420 18.57 16.04 8.61
CA LEU A 420 18.69 16.10 7.15
C LEU A 420 19.07 14.71 6.66
N GLU A 421 18.18 14.09 5.90
CA GLU A 421 18.22 12.67 5.54
C GLU A 421 18.36 11.82 6.80
N ASN A 422 19.50 11.23 7.07
CA ASN A 422 19.78 10.39 8.25
C ASN A 422 20.75 11.05 9.25
N ARG A 423 21.10 12.34 9.05
CA ARG A 423 22.08 13.06 9.87
C ARG A 423 21.41 14.15 10.71
N GLN A 424 21.58 14.09 12.02
CA GLN A 424 21.15 15.18 12.88
C GLN A 424 22.02 16.42 12.66
N LEU A 425 21.39 17.55 12.40
CA LEU A 425 22.05 18.86 12.34
C LEU A 425 22.34 19.38 13.76
N LYS A 426 23.55 19.89 13.95
CA LYS A 426 23.98 20.53 15.18
C LYS A 426 23.80 22.05 15.04
N PHE A 427 23.27 22.68 16.07
CA PHE A 427 23.08 24.12 16.16
C PHE A 427 23.85 24.66 17.35
N ASP A 428 24.47 25.82 17.18
CA ASP A 428 25.14 26.55 18.28
C ASP A 428 24.12 27.15 19.26
N THR A 429 22.90 27.41 18.77
CA THR A 429 21.75 27.83 19.58
C THR A 429 20.54 26.98 19.17
N SER A 430 19.86 26.40 20.15
CA SER A 430 18.80 25.42 19.91
C SER A 430 17.65 25.95 19.02
N PRO A 431 17.15 25.13 18.08
CA PRO A 431 15.88 25.38 17.43
C PRO A 431 14.74 25.58 18.43
N GLU A 432 13.76 26.40 18.10
CA GLU A 432 12.60 26.63 18.95
C GLU A 432 11.28 26.59 18.20
N MET A 433 10.19 26.44 18.96
CA MET A 433 8.84 26.54 18.40
C MET A 433 8.33 27.97 18.61
N ASN A 434 7.95 28.65 17.54
CA ASN A 434 7.31 29.95 17.58
C ASN A 434 6.05 29.94 16.72
N THR A 435 4.90 30.27 17.30
CA THR A 435 3.59 30.25 16.61
C THR A 435 3.30 29.01 15.79
N GLY A 436 3.67 27.82 16.34
CA GLY A 436 3.46 26.53 15.66
C GLY A 436 4.47 26.22 14.53
N ARG A 437 5.55 26.99 14.41
CA ARG A 437 6.62 26.80 13.43
C ARG A 437 7.95 26.49 14.13
N VAL A 438 8.70 25.58 13.53
CA VAL A 438 10.09 25.32 13.95
C VAL A 438 10.97 26.43 13.38
N MET A 439 11.55 27.22 14.27
CA MET A 439 12.49 28.30 13.95
C MET A 439 13.91 27.82 14.23
N VAL A 440 14.83 28.09 13.32
CA VAL A 440 16.22 27.65 13.39
C VAL A 440 17.19 28.81 13.15
N PRO A 441 18.40 28.78 13.76
CA PRO A 441 19.46 29.71 13.40
C PRO A 441 19.80 29.59 11.91
N VAL A 442 19.68 30.70 11.17
CA VAL A 442 19.72 30.69 9.69
C VAL A 442 21.06 30.18 9.14
N ARG A 443 22.19 30.51 9.78
CA ARG A 443 23.51 30.16 9.28
C ARG A 443 23.70 28.65 9.17
N GLN A 444 23.46 27.91 10.25
CA GLN A 444 23.67 26.48 10.27
C GLN A 444 22.76 25.71 9.32
N ILE A 445 21.51 26.15 9.18
CA ILE A 445 20.60 25.49 8.22
C ILE A 445 20.96 25.85 6.79
N ALA A 446 21.34 27.08 6.49
CA ALA A 446 21.75 27.51 5.15
C ALA A 446 23.01 26.73 4.70
N GLU A 447 24.04 26.68 5.55
CA GLU A 447 25.27 25.92 5.28
C GLU A 447 24.99 24.41 5.10
N ALA A 448 24.13 23.81 5.97
CA ALA A 448 23.76 22.41 5.85
C ALA A 448 23.01 22.07 4.57
N LEU A 449 22.30 23.02 3.99
CA LEU A 449 21.57 22.91 2.73
C LEU A 449 22.38 23.39 1.51
N GLY A 450 23.65 23.80 1.73
CA GLY A 450 24.58 24.19 0.69
C GLY A 450 24.38 25.60 0.15
N PHE A 451 23.80 26.52 0.95
CA PHE A 451 23.75 27.95 0.62
C PHE A 451 24.99 28.68 1.06
N GLU A 452 25.39 29.66 0.28
CA GLU A 452 26.18 30.77 0.73
C GLU A 452 25.28 31.79 1.45
N ILE A 453 25.73 32.27 2.63
CA ILE A 453 24.97 33.21 3.43
C ILE A 453 25.76 34.49 3.66
N SER A 454 25.16 35.63 3.39
CA SER A 454 25.70 36.96 3.69
C SER A 454 24.64 37.84 4.35
N PHE A 455 25.10 38.89 5.03
CA PHE A 455 24.24 39.87 5.71
C PHE A 455 24.58 41.26 5.18
N SER A 456 23.57 42.14 5.08
CA SER A 456 23.79 43.55 4.79
C SER A 456 24.61 44.21 5.92
N SER A 457 25.26 45.32 5.62
CA SER A 457 26.09 46.04 6.59
C SER A 457 25.33 46.52 7.85
N ASP A 458 24.05 46.78 7.73
CA ASP A 458 23.14 47.11 8.83
C ASP A 458 22.53 45.91 9.53
N GLY A 459 22.82 44.69 9.03
CA GLY A 459 22.33 43.43 9.57
C GLY A 459 20.85 43.18 9.38
N THR A 460 20.11 43.99 8.63
CA THR A 460 18.65 43.88 8.47
C THR A 460 18.24 42.93 7.33
N THR A 461 19.13 42.70 6.37
CA THR A 461 18.89 41.79 5.22
C THR A 461 19.80 40.58 5.28
N ILE A 462 19.22 39.39 5.06
CA ILE A 462 19.91 38.11 4.94
C ILE A 462 19.83 37.68 3.48
N ASN A 463 20.97 37.47 2.83
CA ASN A 463 21.05 36.94 1.49
C ASN A 463 21.48 35.48 1.54
N LEU A 464 20.73 34.63 0.87
CA LEU A 464 20.99 33.20 0.68
C LEU A 464 21.19 32.95 -0.82
N GLU A 465 22.32 32.38 -1.21
CA GLU A 465 22.64 32.11 -2.61
C GLU A 465 23.03 30.64 -2.83
N LYS A 466 22.46 30.02 -3.87
CA LYS A 466 22.78 28.67 -4.31
C LYS A 466 22.39 28.47 -5.77
N ASP A 467 23.28 27.87 -6.58
CA ASP A 467 23.02 27.47 -7.97
C ASP A 467 22.36 28.58 -8.82
N ASN A 468 22.91 29.81 -8.78
CA ASN A 468 22.38 31.01 -9.46
C ASN A 468 20.97 31.44 -9.02
N ARG A 469 20.48 30.96 -7.89
CA ARG A 469 19.28 31.45 -7.22
C ARG A 469 19.67 32.28 -6.03
N SER A 470 18.93 33.34 -5.76
CA SER A 470 19.11 34.10 -4.52
C SER A 470 17.78 34.34 -3.83
N THR A 471 17.83 34.33 -2.50
CA THR A 471 16.69 34.66 -1.64
C THR A 471 17.11 35.70 -0.63
N GLN A 472 16.39 36.81 -0.58
CA GLN A 472 16.59 37.87 0.39
C GLN A 472 15.49 37.84 1.44
N LEU A 473 15.89 37.75 2.69
CA LEU A 473 15.04 37.79 3.87
C LEU A 473 15.26 39.11 4.60
N PHE A 474 14.20 39.70 5.11
CA PHE A 474 14.28 40.97 5.83
C PHE A 474 13.83 40.76 7.28
N LEU A 475 14.64 41.22 8.24
CA LEU A 475 14.30 41.13 9.68
C LEU A 475 12.98 41.81 9.97
N GLY A 476 12.11 41.12 10.68
CA GLY A 476 10.79 41.63 11.07
C GLY A 476 9.76 41.68 9.94
N SER A 477 10.14 41.30 8.70
CA SER A 477 9.24 41.30 7.54
C SER A 477 8.86 39.90 7.15
N LYS A 478 7.59 39.69 6.79
CA LYS A 478 7.14 38.44 6.15
C LYS A 478 7.36 38.43 4.65
N ASN A 479 7.63 39.57 4.04
CA ASN A 479 7.92 39.64 2.61
C ASN A 479 9.38 39.31 2.36
N ILE A 480 9.63 38.41 1.40
CA ILE A 480 10.93 38.00 0.93
C ILE A 480 11.03 38.25 -0.57
N LYS A 481 12.25 38.38 -1.09
CA LYS A 481 12.53 38.44 -2.52
C LYS A 481 13.26 37.17 -2.94
N ILE A 482 12.78 36.57 -4.02
CA ILE A 482 13.39 35.36 -4.62
C ILE A 482 13.74 35.70 -6.06
N LYS A 483 14.99 35.39 -6.45
CA LYS A 483 15.46 35.47 -7.82
C LYS A 483 15.68 34.04 -8.32
N ASP A 484 14.96 33.67 -9.36
CA ASP A 484 15.05 32.34 -9.98
C ASP A 484 16.26 32.20 -10.92
N LEU A 485 16.46 30.98 -11.47
CA LEU A 485 17.56 30.65 -12.40
C LEU A 485 17.59 31.55 -13.65
N ASN A 486 16.46 32.13 -14.08
CA ASN A 486 16.30 33.00 -15.23
C ASN A 486 16.50 34.46 -14.86
N GLY A 487 16.83 34.78 -13.59
CA GLY A 487 17.01 36.14 -13.12
C GLY A 487 15.69 36.87 -12.79
N THR A 488 14.56 36.19 -12.87
CA THR A 488 13.24 36.79 -12.56
C THR A 488 13.08 36.97 -11.06
N GLU A 489 12.79 38.16 -10.61
CA GLU A 489 12.53 38.49 -9.21
C GLU A 489 11.04 38.37 -8.90
N LYS A 490 10.73 37.70 -7.76
CA LYS A 490 9.38 37.57 -7.22
C LYS A 490 9.38 37.91 -5.74
N THR A 491 8.34 38.60 -5.29
CA THR A 491 8.09 38.77 -3.86
C THR A 491 7.11 37.70 -3.39
N LYS A 492 7.43 37.06 -2.28
CA LYS A 492 6.60 36.02 -1.64
C LYS A 492 6.40 36.37 -0.17
N GLU A 493 5.24 36.05 0.39
CA GLU A 493 5.00 36.18 1.80
C GLU A 493 5.29 34.85 2.51
N VAL A 494 6.04 34.90 3.62
CA VAL A 494 6.32 33.77 4.51
C VAL A 494 5.42 33.82 5.75
N ASP A 495 5.19 32.66 6.33
CA ASP A 495 4.29 32.52 7.48
C ASP A 495 4.83 33.19 8.77
N THR A 496 6.14 33.29 8.93
CA THR A 496 6.80 33.86 10.10
C THR A 496 8.00 34.70 9.69
N ALA A 497 8.02 35.96 10.14
CA ALA A 497 9.12 36.87 9.88
C ALA A 497 10.43 36.42 10.55
N PRO A 498 11.59 36.58 9.94
CA PRO A 498 12.90 36.40 10.58
C PRO A 498 13.05 37.37 11.78
N TYR A 499 13.67 36.88 12.84
CA TYR A 499 13.94 37.68 14.03
C TYR A 499 15.31 37.35 14.66
N VAL A 500 15.82 38.26 15.47
CA VAL A 500 17.08 38.07 16.19
C VAL A 500 16.81 37.67 17.65
N LYS A 501 17.49 36.62 18.10
CA LYS A 501 17.49 36.14 19.48
C LYS A 501 18.87 35.62 19.86
N LYS A 502 19.41 36.04 21.02
CA LYS A 502 20.75 35.61 21.48
C LYS A 502 21.83 35.81 20.42
N SER A 503 21.80 36.94 19.73
CA SER A 503 22.71 37.29 18.64
C SER A 503 22.71 36.30 17.47
N ARG A 504 21.60 35.58 17.26
CA ARG A 504 21.37 34.72 16.10
C ARG A 504 20.09 35.08 15.40
N THR A 505 20.13 35.10 14.09
CA THR A 505 18.92 35.29 13.26
C THR A 505 18.22 33.96 13.10
N TYR A 506 16.94 33.93 13.49
CA TYR A 506 16.06 32.76 13.37
C TYR A 506 15.14 32.92 12.17
N VAL A 507 14.95 31.83 11.44
CA VAL A 507 14.09 31.72 10.27
C VAL A 507 13.20 30.47 10.35
N SER A 508 12.09 30.47 9.65
CA SER A 508 11.23 29.28 9.53
C SER A 508 11.97 28.19 8.79
N LEU A 509 12.14 27.02 9.44
CA LEU A 509 12.78 25.85 8.85
C LEU A 509 12.07 25.39 7.58
N ARG A 510 10.73 25.31 7.64
CA ARG A 510 9.90 24.85 6.52
C ARG A 510 10.10 25.77 5.31
N PHE A 511 10.06 27.06 5.52
CA PHE A 511 10.24 28.02 4.44
C PHE A 511 11.58 27.81 3.70
N ILE A 512 12.71 27.79 4.41
CA ILE A 512 14.04 27.61 3.78
C ILE A 512 14.13 26.29 3.03
N ALA A 513 13.62 25.21 3.62
CA ALA A 513 13.70 23.89 3.02
C ALA A 513 12.80 23.79 1.77
N GLU A 514 11.57 24.27 1.82
CA GLU A 514 10.62 24.20 0.69
C GLU A 514 11.09 25.02 -0.51
N GLU A 515 11.75 26.17 -0.32
CA GLU A 515 12.33 26.97 -1.42
C GLU A 515 13.42 26.21 -2.20
N LEU A 516 13.98 25.15 -1.61
CA LEU A 516 14.94 24.25 -2.25
C LEU A 516 14.31 22.97 -2.78
N GLY A 517 13.02 22.80 -2.70
CA GLY A 517 12.36 21.54 -3.01
C GLY A 517 12.65 20.43 -2.02
N ILE A 518 13.00 20.77 -0.77
CA ILE A 518 13.23 19.82 0.32
C ILE A 518 11.90 19.62 1.06
N ASP A 519 11.50 18.37 1.21
CA ASP A 519 10.34 18.00 2.02
C ASP A 519 10.63 18.14 3.51
N VAL A 520 9.67 18.67 4.26
CA VAL A 520 9.78 18.88 5.70
C VAL A 520 8.64 18.16 6.41
N GLN A 521 8.98 17.15 7.19
CA GLN A 521 8.04 16.41 8.02
C GLN A 521 8.28 16.69 9.50
N TRP A 522 7.21 16.97 10.24
CA TRP A 522 7.28 17.12 11.69
C TRP A 522 6.78 15.85 12.38
N VAL A 523 7.60 15.29 13.27
CA VAL A 523 7.27 14.13 14.11
C VAL A 523 7.05 14.58 15.54
N PRO A 524 5.79 14.76 15.99
CA PRO A 524 5.49 15.32 17.31
C PRO A 524 6.02 14.45 18.46
N THR A 525 5.94 13.14 18.32
CA THR A 525 6.29 12.16 19.36
C THR A 525 7.77 12.20 19.75
N SER A 526 8.65 12.58 18.82
CA SER A 526 10.09 12.74 19.04
C SER A 526 10.55 14.20 19.02
N ARG A 527 9.64 15.16 18.74
CA ARG A 527 9.95 16.59 18.51
C ARG A 527 11.05 16.78 17.46
N THR A 528 10.91 16.08 16.34
CA THR A 528 11.91 16.06 15.27
C THR A 528 11.35 16.60 13.97
N ALA A 529 12.06 17.55 13.35
CA ALA A 529 11.82 17.96 11.98
C ALA A 529 12.75 17.12 11.07
N ILE A 530 12.18 16.43 10.10
CA ILE A 530 12.89 15.61 9.13
C ILE A 530 12.90 16.35 7.79
N LEU A 531 14.07 16.57 7.24
CA LEU A 531 14.33 17.16 5.94
C LEU A 531 14.73 16.05 4.97
N ARG A 532 14.02 15.94 3.84
CA ARG A 532 14.27 14.90 2.84
C ARG A 532 14.32 15.50 1.44
N ASN A 533 15.25 15.04 0.63
CA ASN A 533 15.36 15.48 -0.75
C ASN A 533 14.16 14.97 -1.56
N SER A 534 13.36 15.87 -2.12
CA SER A 534 12.18 15.53 -2.95
C SER A 534 12.52 15.32 -4.43
N ILE A 535 13.69 15.78 -4.89
CA ILE A 535 14.02 15.88 -6.32
C ILE A 535 15.00 14.77 -6.78
N GLY A 536 15.52 13.93 -5.86
CA GLY A 536 16.45 12.85 -6.21
C GLY A 536 17.88 13.35 -6.58
N VAL A 537 18.19 14.60 -6.31
CA VAL A 537 19.55 15.14 -6.39
C VAL A 537 20.24 14.82 -5.08
N GLU A 538 21.42 14.15 -5.10
CA GLU A 538 22.25 13.99 -3.92
C GLU A 538 22.66 15.39 -3.42
N LEU A 539 22.40 15.66 -2.13
CA LEU A 539 22.75 16.90 -1.43
C LEU A 539 24.23 16.87 -1.02
#